data_fbb4083f58bcf8a7c0d0f04a05f25675
#
_entry.id   fbb4083f58bcf8a7c0d0f04a05f25675
#
_cell.length_a   1.000
_cell.length_b   1.000
_cell.length_c   1.000
_cell.angle_alpha   90.00
_cell.angle_beta   90.00
_cell.angle_gamma   90.00
#
_symmetry.space_group_name_H-M   'P 1'
#
loop_
_entity.id
_entity.type
_entity.pdbx_description
1 polymer ?
#
loop_
_entity_poly.entity_id
_entity_poly.type
_entity_poly.pdbx_seq_one_letter_code
_entity_poly.pdbx_strand_id
1 'polypeptide(L)'
;MKIAKVEPLPIGRYLYVRITTESGLTGIGESGAWGHLEASATAIAKFGAYLVGRDARPIEHHWNVMHRSHHFTGAAITGAISAIDIALWDLKGKQLGVPVHELLGGAMRQKARLYAHVKGRTIDEQAAHVSALRKAGFTAVGHLNPLLDENIEEPYFRAHARKMRDAIRNVARLREAAGEDMDLCIEIHRRLTVPEAVTLARGIEPYHPMFFEDPLPPANPDAMAWVADHIPIPIATGERYTGLHQFQTLLARRGAQFLRPCICLCGGITGGRKIAALGEAYDAQIVPHNPLSPVSLAACLQLGAAIPNLAIQEYPSASPGADGSAVLPAHELVTGLDRPQDGFIRIPDGPGLGIELVPGIEHREPVRPRPIQMRPHVDGGVVDQ
;
A
#
# COMPACT_ATOMS: atom_id res chain seq x y z
N MET A 1 -17.40 -25.81 1.90
CA MET A 1 -17.38 -24.80 0.80
C MET A 1 -16.26 -25.18 -0.18
N LYS A 2 -16.59 -26.06 -1.18
CA LYS A 2 -15.57 -26.54 -2.12
C LYS A 2 -15.29 -25.50 -3.21
N ILE A 3 -14.01 -25.33 -3.52
CA ILE A 3 -13.54 -24.46 -4.61
C ILE A 3 -13.70 -25.17 -5.94
N ALA A 4 -14.45 -24.57 -6.86
CA ALA A 4 -14.64 -25.06 -8.23
C ALA A 4 -13.58 -24.47 -9.19
N LYS A 5 -13.20 -23.20 -8.99
CA LYS A 5 -12.31 -22.49 -9.90
C LYS A 5 -11.50 -21.42 -9.19
N VAL A 6 -10.25 -21.20 -9.65
CA VAL A 6 -9.37 -20.10 -9.25
C VAL A 6 -8.84 -19.46 -10.52
N GLU A 7 -9.14 -18.19 -10.75
CA GLU A 7 -8.83 -17.48 -12.00
C GLU A 7 -8.01 -16.23 -11.73
N PRO A 8 -6.79 -16.11 -12.25
CA PRO A 8 -6.14 -14.81 -12.32
C PRO A 8 -6.89 -13.93 -13.32
N LEU A 9 -7.21 -12.70 -12.91
CA LEU A 9 -7.94 -11.72 -13.71
C LEU A 9 -7.11 -10.45 -13.86
N PRO A 10 -6.28 -10.33 -14.89
CA PRO A 10 -5.59 -9.10 -15.20
C PRO A 10 -6.59 -8.09 -15.82
N ILE A 11 -6.75 -6.94 -15.17
CA ILE A 11 -7.67 -5.86 -15.58
C ILE A 11 -6.92 -4.53 -15.51
N GLY A 12 -6.78 -3.85 -16.66
CA GLY A 12 -5.99 -2.62 -16.75
C GLY A 12 -4.56 -2.86 -16.28
N ARG A 13 -4.13 -2.16 -15.24
CA ARG A 13 -2.79 -2.29 -14.64
C ARG A 13 -2.76 -3.15 -13.37
N TYR A 14 -3.86 -3.84 -13.03
CA TYR A 14 -4.02 -4.63 -11.81
C TYR A 14 -4.13 -6.11 -12.11
N LEU A 15 -3.79 -6.94 -11.13
CA LEU A 15 -4.01 -8.38 -11.17
C LEU A 15 -4.90 -8.79 -10.01
N TYR A 16 -6.12 -9.17 -10.34
CA TYR A 16 -7.05 -9.77 -9.39
C TYR A 16 -7.01 -11.29 -9.44
N VAL A 17 -7.60 -11.92 -8.44
CA VAL A 17 -8.00 -13.32 -8.44
C VAL A 17 -9.48 -13.41 -8.15
N ARG A 18 -10.19 -14.27 -8.90
CA ARG A 18 -11.55 -14.69 -8.58
C ARG A 18 -11.51 -16.15 -8.17
N ILE A 19 -12.04 -16.47 -7.01
CA ILE A 19 -12.23 -17.83 -6.54
C ILE A 19 -13.74 -18.11 -6.57
N THR A 20 -14.16 -19.15 -7.29
CA THR A 20 -15.56 -19.58 -7.39
C THR A 20 -15.74 -20.92 -6.69
N THR A 21 -16.77 -21.05 -5.88
CA THR A 21 -17.15 -22.32 -5.22
C THR A 21 -18.09 -23.14 -6.08
N GLU A 22 -18.28 -24.44 -5.75
CA GLU A 22 -19.27 -25.30 -6.40
C GLU A 22 -20.72 -24.78 -6.29
N SER A 23 -21.02 -23.97 -5.27
CA SER A 23 -22.33 -23.31 -5.12
C SER A 23 -22.47 -22.00 -5.89
N GLY A 24 -21.45 -21.57 -6.64
CA GLY A 24 -21.44 -20.32 -7.39
C GLY A 24 -21.06 -19.08 -6.61
N LEU A 25 -20.79 -19.20 -5.28
CA LEU A 25 -20.29 -18.05 -4.50
C LEU A 25 -18.89 -17.66 -4.96
N THR A 26 -18.63 -16.34 -5.09
CA THR A 26 -17.36 -15.82 -5.56
C THR A 26 -16.68 -14.94 -4.52
N GLY A 27 -15.35 -15.04 -4.44
CA GLY A 27 -14.49 -14.12 -3.67
C GLY A 27 -13.44 -13.49 -4.57
N ILE A 28 -13.05 -12.28 -4.23
CA ILE A 28 -12.07 -11.48 -4.98
C ILE A 28 -10.88 -11.09 -4.10
N GLY A 29 -9.71 -10.98 -4.74
CA GLY A 29 -8.50 -10.47 -4.11
C GLY A 29 -7.57 -9.85 -5.14
N GLU A 30 -6.51 -9.20 -4.70
CA GLU A 30 -5.58 -8.48 -5.57
C GLU A 30 -4.14 -8.80 -5.21
N SER A 31 -3.28 -8.94 -6.24
CA SER A 31 -1.83 -9.12 -6.10
C SER A 31 -1.10 -7.79 -6.21
N GLY A 32 -0.25 -7.50 -5.22
CA GLY A 32 0.61 -6.33 -5.20
C GLY A 32 1.99 -6.52 -5.79
N ALA A 33 2.23 -7.57 -6.58
CA ALA A 33 3.52 -7.85 -7.22
C ALA A 33 3.82 -6.85 -8.37
N TRP A 34 3.84 -5.59 -8.02
CA TRP A 34 3.99 -4.43 -8.90
C TRP A 34 5.19 -4.56 -9.85
N GLY A 35 4.95 -4.46 -11.16
CA GLY A 35 5.96 -4.64 -12.19
C GLY A 35 6.18 -6.09 -12.64
N HIS A 36 5.68 -7.10 -11.90
CA HIS A 36 5.82 -8.53 -12.20
C HIS A 36 4.51 -9.29 -12.03
N LEU A 37 3.41 -8.69 -12.46
CA LEU A 37 2.06 -9.25 -12.31
C LEU A 37 1.89 -10.57 -13.09
N GLU A 38 2.55 -10.71 -14.23
CA GLU A 38 2.53 -11.92 -15.05
C GLU A 38 3.13 -13.12 -14.30
N ALA A 39 4.23 -12.89 -13.56
CA ALA A 39 4.84 -13.94 -12.72
C ALA A 39 3.90 -14.32 -11.57
N SER A 40 3.24 -13.33 -10.95
CA SER A 40 2.25 -13.57 -9.92
C SER A 40 1.01 -14.28 -10.46
N ALA A 41 0.53 -13.96 -11.67
CA ALA A 41 -0.59 -14.66 -12.32
C ALA A 41 -0.27 -16.14 -12.55
N THR A 42 0.95 -16.46 -12.99
CA THR A 42 1.42 -17.84 -13.14
C THR A 42 1.43 -18.57 -11.79
N ALA A 43 1.87 -17.91 -10.71
CA ALA A 43 1.85 -18.48 -9.36
C ALA A 43 0.40 -18.70 -8.87
N ILE A 44 -0.53 -17.76 -9.13
CA ILE A 44 -1.97 -17.93 -8.81
C ILE A 44 -2.53 -19.18 -9.51
N ALA A 45 -2.24 -19.36 -10.80
CA ALA A 45 -2.71 -20.53 -11.55
C ALA A 45 -2.18 -21.85 -10.96
N LYS A 46 -0.89 -21.88 -10.55
CA LYS A 46 -0.28 -23.05 -9.91
C LYS A 46 -0.92 -23.35 -8.56
N PHE A 47 -1.14 -22.34 -7.71
CA PHE A 47 -1.84 -22.52 -6.44
C PHE A 47 -3.32 -22.87 -6.63
N GLY A 48 -3.93 -22.39 -7.71
CA GLY A 48 -5.29 -22.74 -8.11
C GLY A 48 -5.44 -24.25 -8.35
N ALA A 49 -4.48 -24.87 -9.03
CA ALA A 49 -4.46 -26.32 -9.23
C ALA A 49 -4.41 -27.12 -7.90
N TYR A 50 -3.77 -26.56 -6.86
CA TYR A 50 -3.83 -27.14 -5.52
C TYR A 50 -5.18 -26.92 -4.84
N LEU A 51 -5.79 -25.74 -5.00
CA LEU A 51 -6.98 -25.34 -4.25
C LEU A 51 -8.29 -25.94 -4.79
N VAL A 52 -8.39 -26.17 -6.10
CA VAL A 52 -9.60 -26.73 -6.74
C VAL A 52 -9.97 -28.08 -6.10
N GLY A 53 -11.26 -28.26 -5.79
CA GLY A 53 -11.81 -29.43 -5.10
C GLY A 53 -11.63 -29.41 -3.57
N ARG A 54 -10.86 -28.49 -3.01
CA ARG A 54 -10.64 -28.35 -1.56
C ARG A 54 -11.68 -27.43 -0.92
N ASP A 55 -11.82 -27.58 0.39
CA ASP A 55 -12.66 -26.68 1.18
C ASP A 55 -11.96 -25.33 1.37
N ALA A 56 -12.60 -24.23 1.03
CA ALA A 56 -12.07 -22.87 1.15
C ALA A 56 -11.96 -22.34 2.59
N ARG A 57 -12.64 -23.00 3.57
CA ARG A 57 -12.76 -22.48 4.96
C ARG A 57 -11.47 -22.45 5.77
N PRO A 58 -10.52 -23.41 5.67
CA PRO A 58 -9.29 -23.39 6.46
C PRO A 58 -8.21 -22.46 5.83
N ILE A 59 -8.46 -21.15 5.85
CA ILE A 59 -7.63 -20.12 5.21
C ILE A 59 -6.17 -20.20 5.67
N GLU A 60 -5.94 -20.24 6.99
CA GLU A 60 -4.60 -20.34 7.57
C GLU A 60 -3.84 -21.59 7.10
N HIS A 61 -4.53 -22.73 6.94
CA HIS A 61 -3.94 -23.94 6.39
C HIS A 61 -3.49 -23.75 4.94
N HIS A 62 -4.38 -23.21 4.10
CA HIS A 62 -4.05 -22.96 2.69
C HIS A 62 -2.90 -21.95 2.54
N TRP A 63 -2.94 -20.89 3.35
CA TRP A 63 -1.85 -19.92 3.42
C TRP A 63 -0.51 -20.59 3.71
N ASN A 64 -0.45 -21.45 4.74
CA ASN A 64 0.77 -22.18 5.12
C ASN A 64 1.21 -23.17 4.05
N VAL A 65 0.30 -23.90 3.42
CA VAL A 65 0.65 -24.81 2.32
C VAL A 65 1.26 -24.04 1.16
N MET A 66 0.65 -22.94 0.72
CA MET A 66 1.18 -22.14 -0.39
C MET A 66 2.52 -21.50 -0.04
N HIS A 67 2.68 -20.98 1.19
CA HIS A 67 3.92 -20.34 1.64
C HIS A 67 5.08 -21.32 1.83
N ARG A 68 4.80 -22.56 2.22
CA ARG A 68 5.82 -23.58 2.59
C ARG A 68 6.02 -24.66 1.52
N SER A 69 5.20 -24.68 0.48
CA SER A 69 5.24 -25.74 -0.57
C SER A 69 6.56 -25.78 -1.35
N HIS A 70 7.28 -24.66 -1.39
CA HIS A 70 8.57 -24.53 -2.06
C HIS A 70 9.55 -23.70 -1.23
N HIS A 71 10.85 -23.95 -1.44
CA HIS A 71 11.92 -23.23 -0.70
C HIS A 71 12.13 -21.80 -1.18
N PHE A 72 11.64 -21.45 -2.36
CA PHE A 72 11.80 -20.13 -2.97
C PHE A 72 10.57 -19.28 -2.73
N THR A 73 10.78 -18.06 -2.23
CA THR A 73 9.76 -17.04 -1.99
C THR A 73 10.10 -15.77 -2.77
N GLY A 74 9.43 -14.70 -2.52
CA GLY A 74 9.64 -13.39 -3.12
C GLY A 74 8.34 -12.75 -3.56
N ALA A 75 8.41 -11.50 -4.00
CA ALA A 75 7.25 -10.66 -4.24
C ALA A 75 6.17 -11.26 -5.16
N ALA A 76 6.58 -11.93 -6.26
CA ALA A 76 5.63 -12.55 -7.18
C ALA A 76 4.83 -13.69 -6.51
N ILE A 77 5.50 -14.51 -5.70
CA ILE A 77 4.87 -15.64 -4.99
C ILE A 77 4.01 -15.15 -3.84
N THR A 78 4.53 -14.23 -3.01
CA THR A 78 3.77 -13.70 -1.87
C THR A 78 2.62 -12.80 -2.31
N GLY A 79 2.74 -12.08 -3.43
CA GLY A 79 1.63 -11.38 -4.06
C GLY A 79 0.51 -12.32 -4.53
N ALA A 80 0.86 -13.48 -5.10
CA ALA A 80 -0.13 -14.51 -5.47
C ALA A 80 -0.82 -15.09 -4.22
N ILE A 81 -0.05 -15.39 -3.16
CA ILE A 81 -0.61 -15.85 -1.87
C ILE A 81 -1.54 -14.80 -1.28
N SER A 82 -1.13 -13.52 -1.33
CA SER A 82 -1.94 -12.41 -0.82
C SER A 82 -3.27 -12.28 -1.54
N ALA A 83 -3.27 -12.35 -2.87
CA ALA A 83 -4.49 -12.30 -3.67
C ALA A 83 -5.45 -13.43 -3.32
N ILE A 84 -4.95 -14.65 -3.23
CA ILE A 84 -5.76 -15.84 -2.87
C ILE A 84 -6.27 -15.72 -1.42
N ASP A 85 -5.43 -15.30 -0.50
CA ASP A 85 -5.81 -15.11 0.91
C ASP A 85 -6.96 -14.09 1.06
N ILE A 86 -6.84 -12.94 0.43
CA ILE A 86 -7.88 -11.91 0.43
C ILE A 86 -9.19 -12.47 -0.14
N ALA A 87 -9.14 -13.20 -1.26
CA ALA A 87 -10.31 -13.81 -1.87
C ALA A 87 -10.94 -14.89 -0.98
N LEU A 88 -10.15 -15.66 -0.24
CA LEU A 88 -10.66 -16.66 0.71
C LEU A 88 -11.34 -16.00 1.92
N TRP A 89 -10.81 -14.88 2.41
CA TRP A 89 -11.47 -14.10 3.47
C TRP A 89 -12.78 -13.49 2.97
N ASP A 90 -12.79 -12.95 1.74
CA ASP A 90 -14.01 -12.43 1.10
C ASP A 90 -15.08 -13.53 0.99
N LEU A 91 -14.73 -14.71 0.46
CA LEU A 91 -15.62 -15.86 0.41
C LEU A 91 -16.18 -16.26 1.78
N LYS A 92 -15.32 -16.30 2.80
CA LYS A 92 -15.74 -16.69 4.15
C LYS A 92 -16.73 -15.71 4.74
N GLY A 93 -16.48 -14.41 4.59
CA GLY A 93 -17.42 -13.37 5.02
C GLY A 93 -18.75 -13.45 4.29
N LYS A 94 -18.73 -13.60 2.96
CA LYS A 94 -19.93 -13.78 2.13
C LYS A 94 -20.73 -15.02 2.51
N GLN A 95 -20.05 -16.15 2.77
CA GLN A 95 -20.72 -17.39 3.21
C GLN A 95 -21.45 -17.22 4.53
N LEU A 96 -20.87 -16.45 5.46
CA LEU A 96 -21.43 -16.23 6.80
C LEU A 96 -22.36 -15.00 6.87
N GLY A 97 -22.44 -14.22 5.80
CA GLY A 97 -23.27 -13.01 5.73
C GLY A 97 -22.70 -11.84 6.57
N VAL A 98 -21.38 -11.83 6.85
CA VAL A 98 -20.74 -10.81 7.69
C VAL A 98 -19.51 -10.21 6.98
N PRO A 99 -19.15 -8.94 7.30
CA PRO A 99 -17.90 -8.36 6.79
C PRO A 99 -16.68 -9.07 7.40
N VAL A 100 -15.52 -8.94 6.70
CA VAL A 100 -14.29 -9.63 7.15
C VAL A 100 -13.85 -9.16 8.53
N HIS A 101 -13.99 -7.89 8.88
CA HIS A 101 -13.58 -7.39 10.20
C HIS A 101 -14.31 -8.08 11.36
N GLU A 102 -15.55 -8.54 11.17
CA GLU A 102 -16.26 -9.33 12.19
C GLU A 102 -15.57 -10.68 12.44
N LEU A 103 -15.00 -11.28 11.41
CA LEU A 103 -14.23 -12.53 11.53
C LEU A 103 -12.84 -12.32 12.16
N LEU A 104 -12.37 -11.08 12.22
CA LEU A 104 -11.08 -10.71 12.81
C LEU A 104 -11.19 -10.24 14.27
N GLY A 105 -12.39 -10.19 14.83
CA GLY A 105 -12.63 -9.80 16.22
C GLY A 105 -13.60 -8.63 16.39
N GLY A 106 -14.17 -8.13 15.30
CA GLY A 106 -15.11 -7.00 15.27
C GLY A 106 -14.45 -5.65 15.01
N ALA A 107 -15.28 -4.65 14.74
CA ALA A 107 -14.80 -3.33 14.36
C ALA A 107 -14.47 -2.48 15.60
N MET A 108 -13.23 -2.04 15.73
CA MET A 108 -12.81 -0.98 16.67
C MET A 108 -13.15 0.43 16.16
N ARG A 109 -13.36 0.57 14.86
CA ARG A 109 -13.68 1.85 14.20
C ARG A 109 -14.61 1.66 13.03
N GLN A 110 -15.44 2.66 12.76
CA GLN A 110 -16.39 2.63 11.65
C GLN A 110 -15.90 3.36 10.41
N LYS A 111 -14.84 4.15 10.53
CA LYS A 111 -14.20 4.90 9.45
C LYS A 111 -12.70 4.96 9.66
N ALA A 112 -11.94 5.03 8.57
CA ALA A 112 -10.50 5.23 8.58
C ALA A 112 -10.17 6.67 8.18
N ARG A 113 -9.23 7.31 8.90
CA ARG A 113 -8.60 8.56 8.48
C ARG A 113 -7.72 8.27 7.28
N LEU A 114 -7.72 9.17 6.30
CA LEU A 114 -6.96 9.03 5.07
C LEU A 114 -5.85 10.07 4.97
N TYR A 115 -4.71 9.68 4.39
CA TYR A 115 -3.85 10.63 3.73
C TYR A 115 -3.99 10.48 2.20
N ALA A 116 -4.23 11.61 1.52
CA ALA A 116 -4.39 11.62 0.06
C ALA A 116 -3.05 11.85 -0.63
N HIS A 117 -2.83 11.15 -1.76
CA HIS A 117 -1.66 11.41 -2.60
C HIS A 117 -1.69 12.81 -3.20
N VAL A 118 -0.57 13.49 -3.18
CA VAL A 118 -0.40 14.78 -3.85
C VAL A 118 0.11 14.58 -5.27
N LYS A 119 -0.45 15.31 -6.21
CA LYS A 119 -0.07 15.32 -7.63
C LYS A 119 0.52 16.67 -8.01
N GLY A 120 1.43 16.66 -8.97
CA GLY A 120 2.10 17.85 -9.52
C GLY A 120 3.54 17.54 -9.90
N ARG A 121 4.00 18.09 -11.03
CA ARG A 121 5.39 17.96 -11.49
C ARG A 121 6.31 19.02 -10.87
N THR A 122 5.73 20.14 -10.46
CA THR A 122 6.43 21.25 -9.81
C THR A 122 5.98 21.38 -8.37
N ILE A 123 6.80 22.02 -7.54
CA ILE A 123 6.45 22.24 -6.14
C ILE A 123 5.22 23.15 -6.00
N ASP A 124 5.02 24.10 -6.91
CA ASP A 124 3.85 24.99 -6.87
C ASP A 124 2.56 24.25 -7.25
N GLU A 125 2.62 23.33 -8.22
CA GLU A 125 1.49 22.44 -8.53
C GLU A 125 1.15 21.53 -7.34
N GLN A 126 2.16 20.95 -6.68
CA GLN A 126 1.96 20.14 -5.48
C GLN A 126 1.37 20.95 -4.33
N ALA A 127 1.88 22.16 -4.08
CA ALA A 127 1.36 23.08 -3.06
C ALA A 127 -0.10 23.50 -3.35
N ALA A 128 -0.43 23.74 -4.61
CA ALA A 128 -1.80 24.03 -5.02
C ALA A 128 -2.73 22.83 -4.76
N HIS A 129 -2.26 21.60 -5.07
CA HIS A 129 -3.04 20.38 -4.80
C HIS A 129 -3.20 20.12 -3.30
N VAL A 130 -2.16 20.31 -2.48
CA VAL A 130 -2.26 20.26 -1.01
C VAL A 130 -3.35 21.21 -0.51
N SER A 131 -3.35 22.47 -0.99
CA SER A 131 -4.38 23.46 -0.62
C SER A 131 -5.79 23.03 -1.05
N ALA A 132 -5.93 22.39 -2.21
CA ALA A 132 -7.21 21.86 -2.67
C ALA A 132 -7.70 20.69 -1.80
N LEU A 133 -6.81 19.74 -1.44
CA LEU A 133 -7.14 18.63 -0.54
C LEU A 133 -7.54 19.11 0.86
N ARG A 134 -6.86 20.15 1.37
CA ARG A 134 -7.25 20.79 2.63
C ARG A 134 -8.67 21.36 2.57
N LYS A 135 -9.02 22.06 1.48
CA LYS A 135 -10.37 22.58 1.27
C LYS A 135 -11.42 21.48 1.12
N ALA A 136 -11.03 20.30 0.62
CA ALA A 136 -11.88 19.12 0.55
C ALA A 136 -11.99 18.34 1.87
N GLY A 137 -11.45 18.88 2.98
CA GLY A 137 -11.57 18.31 4.32
C GLY A 137 -10.51 17.28 4.69
N PHE A 138 -9.51 17.02 3.83
CA PHE A 138 -8.40 16.14 4.23
C PHE A 138 -7.53 16.79 5.28
N THR A 139 -7.17 16.00 6.29
CA THR A 139 -6.30 16.39 7.40
C THR A 139 -4.89 15.80 7.30
N ALA A 140 -4.61 15.05 6.24
CA ALA A 140 -3.29 14.50 5.95
C ALA A 140 -3.10 14.34 4.44
N VAL A 141 -1.86 14.55 4.00
CA VAL A 141 -1.41 14.34 2.62
C VAL A 141 -0.11 13.56 2.61
N GLY A 142 0.07 12.73 1.60
CA GLY A 142 1.24 11.88 1.49
C GLY A 142 1.67 11.64 0.05
N HIS A 143 2.60 10.71 -0.11
CA HIS A 143 3.36 10.52 -1.32
C HIS A 143 4.03 11.84 -1.73
N LEU A 144 4.48 12.58 -0.69
CA LEU A 144 5.14 13.87 -0.85
C LEU A 144 6.63 13.65 -1.06
N ASN A 145 7.04 13.58 -2.33
CA ASN A 145 8.45 13.46 -2.67
C ASN A 145 9.09 14.86 -2.83
N PRO A 146 9.90 15.31 -1.86
CA PRO A 146 10.53 16.63 -1.91
C PRO A 146 11.64 16.73 -2.95
N LEU A 147 12.10 15.60 -3.48
CA LEU A 147 13.09 15.55 -4.56
C LEU A 147 12.45 15.82 -5.93
N LEU A 148 11.12 15.78 -6.01
CA LEU A 148 10.26 15.84 -7.19
C LEU A 148 10.52 14.68 -8.18
N ASP A 149 9.49 14.29 -8.89
CA ASP A 149 9.63 13.32 -9.96
C ASP A 149 10.07 14.04 -11.23
N GLU A 150 11.34 13.89 -11.55
CA GLU A 150 11.91 14.41 -12.79
C GLU A 150 11.64 13.44 -13.95
N ASN A 151 11.79 13.91 -15.18
CA ASN A 151 11.68 13.05 -16.35
C ASN A 151 12.67 11.89 -16.27
N ILE A 152 12.16 10.65 -16.24
CA ILE A 152 12.99 9.44 -16.12
C ILE A 152 13.85 9.16 -17.36
N GLU A 153 13.53 9.78 -18.49
CA GLU A 153 14.30 9.64 -19.75
C GLU A 153 15.53 10.55 -19.77
N GLU A 154 15.58 11.57 -18.90
CA GLU A 154 16.71 12.48 -18.82
C GLU A 154 17.78 11.94 -17.85
N PRO A 155 19.07 11.98 -18.25
CA PRO A 155 20.15 11.60 -17.36
C PRO A 155 20.15 12.43 -16.07
N TYR A 156 20.19 11.74 -14.94
CA TYR A 156 20.13 12.37 -13.62
C TYR A 156 21.50 12.83 -13.14
N PHE A 157 21.56 14.04 -12.69
CA PHE A 157 22.64 14.55 -11.84
C PHE A 157 22.19 15.74 -11.01
N ARG A 158 22.45 15.69 -9.70
CA ARG A 158 22.33 16.85 -8.81
C ARG A 158 23.49 16.88 -7.82
N ALA A 159 24.16 18.00 -7.72
CA ALA A 159 25.15 18.24 -6.66
C ALA A 159 24.46 18.09 -5.28
N HIS A 160 25.12 17.37 -4.35
CA HIS A 160 24.59 17.05 -3.03
C HIS A 160 24.02 18.29 -2.28
N ALA A 161 24.79 19.38 -2.21
CA ALA A 161 24.34 20.60 -1.54
C ALA A 161 23.06 21.19 -2.13
N ARG A 162 22.92 21.14 -3.48
CA ARG A 162 21.72 21.60 -4.16
C ARG A 162 20.54 20.68 -3.92
N LYS A 163 20.75 19.35 -4.00
CA LYS A 163 19.74 18.33 -3.73
C LYS A 163 19.10 18.52 -2.34
N MET A 164 19.93 18.65 -1.29
CA MET A 164 19.46 18.82 0.09
C MET A 164 18.75 20.16 0.30
N ARG A 165 19.35 21.26 -0.16
CA ARG A 165 18.73 22.59 -0.04
C ARG A 165 17.37 22.67 -0.73
N ASP A 166 17.27 22.16 -1.96
CA ASP A 166 16.04 22.23 -2.73
C ASP A 166 14.95 21.36 -2.12
N ALA A 167 15.29 20.14 -1.64
CA ALA A 167 14.36 19.26 -0.94
C ALA A 167 13.80 19.88 0.35
N ILE A 168 14.66 20.50 1.17
CA ILE A 168 14.23 21.18 2.40
C ILE A 168 13.29 22.35 2.09
N ARG A 169 13.63 23.16 1.09
CA ARG A 169 12.78 24.28 0.65
C ARG A 169 11.43 23.78 0.11
N ASN A 170 11.41 22.67 -0.60
CA ASN A 170 10.17 22.07 -1.10
C ASN A 170 9.25 21.63 0.05
N VAL A 171 9.78 21.00 1.11
CA VAL A 171 8.97 20.65 2.29
C VAL A 171 8.45 21.90 3.00
N ALA A 172 9.25 22.96 3.12
CA ALA A 172 8.78 24.23 3.66
C ALA A 172 7.57 24.78 2.88
N ARG A 173 7.65 24.74 1.56
CA ARG A 173 6.55 25.21 0.68
C ARG A 173 5.29 24.36 0.81
N LEU A 174 5.43 23.04 0.98
CA LEU A 174 4.31 22.13 1.23
C LEU A 174 3.67 22.38 2.59
N ARG A 175 4.47 22.62 3.64
CA ARG A 175 3.96 22.98 4.97
C ARG A 175 3.18 24.30 4.96
N GLU A 176 3.69 25.30 4.25
CA GLU A 176 2.97 26.57 4.06
C GLU A 176 1.58 26.34 3.42
N ALA A 177 1.49 25.50 2.40
CA ALA A 177 0.23 25.18 1.73
C ALA A 177 -0.72 24.35 2.60
N ALA A 178 -0.18 23.42 3.38
CA ALA A 178 -0.94 22.55 4.28
C ALA A 178 -1.48 23.29 5.51
N GLY A 179 -0.79 24.35 5.98
CA GLY A 179 -1.08 24.96 7.29
C GLY A 179 -0.67 24.02 8.43
N GLU A 180 -1.09 24.33 9.66
CA GLU A 180 -0.67 23.59 10.87
C GLU A 180 -1.59 22.39 11.18
N ASP A 181 -2.81 22.37 10.66
CA ASP A 181 -3.82 21.35 10.96
C ASP A 181 -3.81 20.14 9.99
N MET A 182 -2.80 20.06 9.13
CA MET A 182 -2.67 18.97 8.16
C MET A 182 -1.34 18.26 8.31
N ASP A 183 -1.36 16.92 8.49
CA ASP A 183 -0.16 16.10 8.55
C ASP A 183 0.49 15.95 7.18
N LEU A 184 1.83 16.00 7.16
CA LEU A 184 2.66 15.75 5.98
C LEU A 184 3.34 14.38 6.11
N CYS A 185 3.03 13.47 5.19
CA CYS A 185 3.66 12.18 5.06
C CYS A 185 4.73 12.27 3.95
N ILE A 186 5.98 12.48 4.36
CA ILE A 186 7.10 12.70 3.42
C ILE A 186 7.64 11.37 2.95
N GLU A 187 7.66 11.15 1.65
CA GLU A 187 8.14 9.94 1.02
C GLU A 187 9.35 10.19 0.12
N ILE A 188 10.37 9.37 0.25
CA ILE A 188 11.65 9.52 -0.47
C ILE A 188 11.81 8.47 -1.57
N HIS A 189 11.05 7.39 -1.53
CA HIS A 189 11.19 6.30 -2.48
C HIS A 189 12.62 5.74 -2.57
N ARG A 190 13.32 5.60 -1.42
CA ARG A 190 14.62 4.92 -1.32
C ARG A 190 15.80 5.61 -2.02
N ARG A 191 15.68 6.90 -2.31
CA ARG A 191 16.63 7.65 -3.16
C ARG A 191 17.82 8.26 -2.41
N LEU A 192 17.95 8.00 -1.09
CA LEU A 192 19.00 8.63 -0.29
C LEU A 192 20.05 7.62 0.17
N THR A 193 21.25 8.12 0.31
CA THR A 193 22.28 7.49 1.14
C THR A 193 22.01 7.77 2.61
N VAL A 194 22.62 6.99 3.51
CA VAL A 194 22.48 7.17 4.97
C VAL A 194 22.79 8.61 5.41
N PRO A 195 23.92 9.25 4.99
CA PRO A 195 24.18 10.65 5.35
C PRO A 195 23.16 11.64 4.80
N GLU A 196 22.66 11.42 3.58
CA GLU A 196 21.64 12.27 2.98
C GLU A 196 20.31 12.17 3.72
N ALA A 197 19.91 10.95 4.14
CA ALA A 197 18.69 10.73 4.91
C ALA A 197 18.71 11.52 6.23
N VAL A 198 19.82 11.47 6.97
CA VAL A 198 19.99 12.24 8.22
C VAL A 198 20.00 13.74 7.94
N THR A 199 20.72 14.18 6.91
CA THR A 199 20.80 15.60 6.57
C THR A 199 19.44 16.17 6.19
N LEU A 200 18.69 15.47 5.34
CA LEU A 200 17.35 15.90 4.94
C LEU A 200 16.38 15.89 6.11
N ALA A 201 16.33 14.80 6.89
CA ALA A 201 15.43 14.69 8.03
C ALA A 201 15.63 15.82 9.04
N ARG A 202 16.87 16.14 9.39
CA ARG A 202 17.18 17.29 10.26
C ARG A 202 16.77 18.63 9.65
N GLY A 203 16.92 18.79 8.35
CA GLY A 203 16.52 20.01 7.66
C GLY A 203 15.02 20.22 7.56
N ILE A 204 14.23 19.14 7.59
CA ILE A 204 12.76 19.21 7.50
C ILE A 204 12.06 19.07 8.86
N GLU A 205 12.78 18.78 9.95
CA GLU A 205 12.23 18.68 11.30
C GLU A 205 11.37 19.90 11.70
N PRO A 206 11.77 21.17 11.42
CA PRO A 206 10.96 22.33 11.77
C PRO A 206 9.57 22.39 11.12
N TYR A 207 9.31 21.55 10.13
CA TYR A 207 8.04 21.45 9.42
C TYR A 207 7.14 20.32 9.94
N HIS A 208 7.54 19.64 11.02
CA HIS A 208 6.79 18.63 11.75
C HIS A 208 6.10 17.59 10.85
N PRO A 209 6.84 16.86 9.97
CA PRO A 209 6.23 15.77 9.22
C PRO A 209 5.77 14.64 10.15
N MET A 210 4.65 14.00 9.81
CA MET A 210 4.12 12.87 10.58
C MET A 210 5.10 11.69 10.57
N PHE A 211 5.71 11.45 9.41
CA PHE A 211 6.76 10.45 9.24
C PHE A 211 7.64 10.74 8.00
N PHE A 212 8.79 10.07 8.00
CA PHE A 212 9.75 10.07 6.90
C PHE A 212 9.79 8.66 6.31
N GLU A 213 9.20 8.49 5.14
CA GLU A 213 8.97 7.19 4.53
C GLU A 213 10.08 6.79 3.58
N ASP A 214 10.48 5.52 3.67
CA ASP A 214 11.44 4.83 2.81
C ASP A 214 12.65 5.70 2.43
N PRO A 215 13.38 6.29 3.41
CA PRO A 215 14.55 7.12 3.08
C PRO A 215 15.65 6.33 2.38
N LEU A 216 15.79 5.04 2.69
CA LEU A 216 16.83 4.14 2.20
C LEU A 216 16.24 2.93 1.47
N PRO A 217 17.03 2.24 0.62
CA PRO A 217 16.67 0.91 0.15
C PRO A 217 16.38 -0.05 1.31
N PRO A 218 15.33 -0.89 1.22
CA PRO A 218 14.84 -1.70 2.35
C PRO A 218 15.69 -2.93 2.66
N ALA A 219 16.72 -3.22 1.86
CA ALA A 219 17.54 -4.42 1.97
C ALA A 219 18.42 -4.45 3.22
N ASN A 220 18.72 -3.30 3.83
CA ASN A 220 19.59 -3.19 4.99
C ASN A 220 18.84 -2.61 6.20
N PRO A 221 18.24 -3.45 7.06
CA PRO A 221 17.52 -2.99 8.25
C PRO A 221 18.43 -2.34 9.30
N ASP A 222 19.71 -2.65 9.34
CA ASP A 222 20.66 -2.02 10.25
C ASP A 222 20.94 -0.57 9.85
N ALA A 223 21.05 -0.28 8.56
CA ALA A 223 21.17 1.09 8.06
C ALA A 223 19.90 1.91 8.35
N MET A 224 18.71 1.31 8.18
CA MET A 224 17.45 1.96 8.51
C MET A 224 17.36 2.27 10.01
N ALA A 225 17.71 1.32 10.87
CA ALA A 225 17.76 1.50 12.32
C ALA A 225 18.76 2.60 12.73
N TRP A 226 19.93 2.62 12.08
CA TRP A 226 20.90 3.68 12.32
C TRP A 226 20.35 5.07 11.98
N VAL A 227 19.63 5.21 10.86
CA VAL A 227 18.96 6.48 10.51
C VAL A 227 17.90 6.82 11.55
N ALA A 228 17.04 5.86 11.93
CA ALA A 228 16.00 6.07 12.93
C ALA A 228 16.54 6.60 14.27
N ASP A 229 17.71 6.11 14.70
CA ASP A 229 18.38 6.56 15.92
C ASP A 229 19.01 7.98 15.82
N HIS A 230 19.20 8.48 14.59
CA HIS A 230 19.92 9.76 14.36
C HIS A 230 19.02 10.90 13.87
N ILE A 231 17.73 10.65 13.73
CA ILE A 231 16.75 11.66 13.31
C ILE A 231 15.58 11.76 14.30
N PRO A 232 14.99 12.94 14.48
CA PRO A 232 13.84 13.13 15.37
C PRO A 232 12.50 12.76 14.73
N ILE A 233 12.45 12.59 13.40
CA ILE A 233 11.22 12.29 12.67
C ILE A 233 11.01 10.77 12.66
N PRO A 234 9.80 10.27 12.99
CA PRO A 234 9.51 8.84 12.91
C PRO A 234 9.71 8.27 11.51
N ILE A 235 10.28 7.06 11.40
CA ILE A 235 10.40 6.32 10.14
C ILE A 235 9.12 5.55 9.85
N ALA A 236 8.67 5.63 8.59
CA ALA A 236 7.68 4.72 8.00
C ALA A 236 8.34 3.86 6.93
N THR A 237 8.20 2.53 6.99
CA THR A 237 8.75 1.64 5.97
C THR A 237 8.12 0.25 6.02
N GLY A 238 8.29 -0.55 4.96
CA GLY A 238 7.86 -1.93 4.90
C GLY A 238 7.00 -2.31 3.70
N GLU A 239 6.69 -1.41 2.79
CA GLU A 239 5.87 -1.66 1.61
C GLU A 239 6.41 -2.78 0.69
N ARG A 240 7.73 -3.00 0.73
CA ARG A 240 8.43 -4.02 -0.06
C ARG A 240 8.69 -5.31 0.69
N TYR A 241 8.34 -5.38 1.97
CA TYR A 241 8.50 -6.58 2.75
C TYR A 241 7.40 -7.59 2.43
N THR A 242 7.82 -8.82 2.23
CA THR A 242 6.96 -9.92 1.78
C THR A 242 6.57 -10.90 2.87
N GLY A 243 7.07 -10.71 4.09
CA GLY A 243 6.79 -11.63 5.18
C GLY A 243 7.12 -11.09 6.57
N LEU A 244 6.54 -11.74 7.57
CA LEU A 244 6.58 -11.38 8.99
C LEU A 244 8.01 -11.18 9.54
N HIS A 245 8.96 -12.03 9.12
CA HIS A 245 10.33 -11.98 9.64
C HIS A 245 11.09 -10.70 9.28
N GLN A 246 10.78 -10.09 8.13
CA GLN A 246 11.39 -8.82 7.75
C GLN A 246 10.91 -7.69 8.67
N PHE A 247 9.62 -7.65 9.00
CA PHE A 247 9.07 -6.70 9.97
C PHE A 247 9.60 -6.94 11.38
N GLN A 248 9.71 -8.21 11.79
CA GLN A 248 10.31 -8.55 13.09
C GLN A 248 11.76 -8.08 13.19
N THR A 249 12.56 -8.28 12.16
CA THR A 249 13.96 -7.84 12.11
C THR A 249 14.06 -6.32 12.21
N LEU A 250 13.22 -5.59 11.47
CA LEU A 250 13.14 -4.12 11.51
C LEU A 250 12.78 -3.60 12.91
N LEU A 251 11.74 -4.15 13.51
CA LEU A 251 11.25 -3.75 14.83
C LEU A 251 12.24 -4.08 15.95
N ALA A 252 12.85 -5.25 15.92
CA ALA A 252 13.89 -5.64 16.90
C ALA A 252 15.09 -4.68 16.89
N ARG A 253 15.34 -4.02 15.78
CA ARG A 253 16.37 -2.97 15.61
C ARG A 253 15.85 -1.55 15.81
N ARG A 254 14.56 -1.38 16.16
CA ARG A 254 13.91 -0.07 16.29
C ARG A 254 13.98 0.79 15.01
N GLY A 255 14.00 0.14 13.84
CA GLY A 255 14.19 0.80 12.54
C GLY A 255 12.96 1.53 12.00
N ALA A 256 11.78 1.41 12.64
CA ALA A 256 10.57 2.13 12.26
C ALA A 256 9.56 2.22 13.40
N GLN A 257 8.77 3.29 13.40
CA GLN A 257 7.63 3.54 14.29
C GLN A 257 6.29 3.35 13.55
N PHE A 258 6.29 3.47 12.23
CA PHE A 258 5.16 3.19 11.36
C PHE A 258 5.50 2.06 10.40
N LEU A 259 4.72 0.98 10.45
CA LEU A 259 4.87 -0.13 9.53
C LEU A 259 3.94 0.05 8.33
N ARG A 260 4.48 -0.16 7.13
CA ARG A 260 3.79 -0.02 5.85
C ARG A 260 3.53 -1.37 5.16
N PRO A 261 2.80 -2.33 5.77
CA PRO A 261 2.52 -3.59 5.10
C PRO A 261 1.64 -3.38 3.87
N CYS A 262 2.08 -3.84 2.72
CA CYS A 262 1.23 -3.97 1.55
C CYS A 262 0.39 -5.25 1.68
N ILE A 263 -0.91 -5.12 1.96
CA ILE A 263 -1.79 -6.28 2.19
C ILE A 263 -1.85 -7.20 0.96
N CYS A 264 -1.72 -6.63 -0.21
CA CYS A 264 -1.65 -7.38 -1.47
C CYS A 264 -0.28 -8.03 -1.74
N LEU A 265 0.70 -7.90 -0.83
CA LEU A 265 2.05 -8.43 -0.99
C LEU A 265 2.57 -9.21 0.24
N CYS A 266 2.18 -8.84 1.44
CA CYS A 266 2.73 -9.39 2.69
C CYS A 266 2.02 -10.67 3.19
N GLY A 267 1.26 -11.34 2.32
CA GLY A 267 0.52 -12.56 2.66
C GLY A 267 -0.97 -12.31 2.96
N GLY A 268 -1.55 -11.27 2.38
CA GLY A 268 -2.98 -10.98 2.48
C GLY A 268 -3.40 -10.45 3.85
N ILE A 269 -4.67 -10.59 4.16
CA ILE A 269 -5.25 -10.23 5.46
C ILE A 269 -4.65 -11.08 6.59
N THR A 270 -4.41 -12.36 6.33
CA THR A 270 -3.74 -13.28 7.27
C THR A 270 -2.35 -12.77 7.66
N GLY A 271 -1.52 -12.40 6.68
CA GLY A 271 -0.19 -11.84 6.91
C GLY A 271 -0.24 -10.47 7.59
N GLY A 272 -1.09 -9.58 7.09
CA GLY A 272 -1.29 -8.22 7.63
C GLY A 272 -1.71 -8.21 9.10
N ARG A 273 -2.62 -9.11 9.50
CA ARG A 273 -3.03 -9.27 10.90
C ARG A 273 -1.87 -9.67 11.81
N LYS A 274 -1.03 -10.61 11.37
CA LYS A 274 0.15 -11.04 12.13
C LYS A 274 1.17 -9.91 12.27
N ILE A 275 1.38 -9.13 11.20
CA ILE A 275 2.26 -7.95 11.22
C ILE A 275 1.70 -6.88 12.16
N ALA A 276 0.39 -6.64 12.16
CA ALA A 276 -0.25 -5.68 13.04
C ALA A 276 -0.07 -6.05 14.52
N ALA A 277 -0.33 -7.32 14.87
CA ALA A 277 -0.12 -7.82 16.23
C ALA A 277 1.36 -7.78 16.67
N LEU A 278 2.29 -8.03 15.75
CA LEU A 278 3.71 -7.86 16.01
C LEU A 278 4.04 -6.39 16.25
N GLY A 279 3.52 -5.47 15.42
CA GLY A 279 3.69 -4.04 15.59
C GLY A 279 3.17 -3.53 16.93
N GLU A 280 2.01 -4.02 17.37
CA GLU A 280 1.42 -3.70 18.68
C GLU A 280 2.37 -4.05 19.83
N ALA A 281 3.05 -5.20 19.78
CA ALA A 281 4.02 -5.61 20.81
C ALA A 281 5.29 -4.74 20.86
N TYR A 282 5.54 -3.91 19.86
CA TYR A 282 6.66 -2.97 19.77
C TYR A 282 6.23 -1.49 19.78
N ASP A 283 4.97 -1.20 20.16
CA ASP A 283 4.39 0.14 20.14
C ASP A 283 4.43 0.81 18.73
N ALA A 284 4.53 0.01 17.67
CA ALA A 284 4.52 0.50 16.30
C ALA A 284 3.09 0.56 15.73
N GLN A 285 2.84 1.60 14.95
CA GLN A 285 1.55 1.80 14.30
C GLN A 285 1.55 1.27 12.86
N ILE A 286 0.37 0.95 12.36
CA ILE A 286 0.16 0.44 11.00
C ILE A 286 -0.36 1.55 10.10
N VAL A 287 0.29 1.70 8.96
CA VAL A 287 -0.13 2.56 7.85
C VAL A 287 -0.15 1.69 6.60
N PRO A 288 -1.27 1.02 6.28
CA PRO A 288 -1.31 0.07 5.17
C PRO A 288 -0.94 0.73 3.85
N HIS A 289 0.07 0.17 3.16
CA HIS A 289 0.48 0.62 1.84
C HIS A 289 -0.57 0.25 0.80
N ASN A 290 -1.07 1.23 0.06
CA ASN A 290 -2.14 1.03 -0.91
C ASN A 290 -2.04 1.94 -2.14
N PRO A 291 -1.09 1.77 -3.06
CA PRO A 291 -1.05 2.46 -4.35
C PRO A 291 -1.90 1.73 -5.41
N LEU A 292 -2.69 0.74 -5.00
CA LEU A 292 -3.38 -0.23 -5.83
C LEU A 292 -4.86 0.14 -6.06
N SER A 293 -5.71 -0.85 -6.28
CA SER A 293 -7.10 -0.70 -6.68
C SER A 293 -8.07 -0.58 -5.47
N PRO A 294 -9.36 -0.36 -5.72
CA PRO A 294 -10.41 -0.42 -4.69
C PRO A 294 -10.48 -1.77 -3.94
N VAL A 295 -10.07 -2.89 -4.55
CA VAL A 295 -10.04 -4.20 -3.88
C VAL A 295 -8.98 -4.22 -2.80
N SER A 296 -7.79 -3.69 -3.10
CA SER A 296 -6.73 -3.51 -2.11
C SER A 296 -7.17 -2.58 -0.97
N LEU A 297 -7.80 -1.44 -1.31
CA LEU A 297 -8.30 -0.52 -0.28
C LEU A 297 -9.33 -1.20 0.63
N ALA A 298 -10.29 -1.93 0.07
CA ALA A 298 -11.27 -2.64 0.87
C ALA A 298 -10.63 -3.67 1.81
N ALA A 299 -9.62 -4.43 1.34
CA ALA A 299 -8.88 -5.35 2.19
C ALA A 299 -8.12 -4.63 3.31
N CYS A 300 -7.48 -3.48 3.03
CA CYS A 300 -6.84 -2.63 4.02
C CYS A 300 -7.84 -2.11 5.05
N LEU A 301 -9.02 -1.65 4.61
CA LEU A 301 -10.07 -1.13 5.48
C LEU A 301 -10.66 -2.22 6.38
N GLN A 302 -10.88 -3.43 5.87
CA GLN A 302 -11.37 -4.57 6.65
C GLN A 302 -10.36 -4.94 7.76
N LEU A 303 -9.07 -5.01 7.44
CA LEU A 303 -8.03 -5.22 8.45
C LEU A 303 -7.95 -4.04 9.40
N GLY A 304 -7.88 -2.82 8.87
CA GLY A 304 -7.76 -1.58 9.64
C GLY A 304 -8.91 -1.37 10.62
N ALA A 305 -10.11 -1.87 10.31
CA ALA A 305 -11.25 -1.84 11.23
C ALA A 305 -11.00 -2.67 12.49
N ALA A 306 -10.32 -3.81 12.38
CA ALA A 306 -10.19 -4.80 13.46
C ALA A 306 -8.90 -4.67 14.30
N ILE A 307 -7.89 -3.93 13.82
CA ILE A 307 -6.61 -3.77 14.54
C ILE A 307 -6.58 -2.51 15.41
N PRO A 308 -5.99 -2.54 16.63
CA PRO A 308 -5.97 -1.38 17.52
C PRO A 308 -5.02 -0.28 17.04
N ASN A 309 -3.91 -0.64 16.41
CA ASN A 309 -2.79 0.22 16.07
C ASN A 309 -2.81 0.78 14.63
N LEU A 310 -3.98 0.91 13.99
CA LEU A 310 -4.10 1.65 12.74
C LEU A 310 -3.88 3.15 13.00
N ALA A 311 -2.86 3.74 12.37
CA ALA A 311 -2.61 5.18 12.42
C ALA A 311 -3.44 5.94 11.39
N ILE A 312 -3.28 5.59 10.12
CA ILE A 312 -3.89 6.27 8.99
C ILE A 312 -3.88 5.33 7.77
N GLN A 313 -4.80 5.50 6.85
CA GLN A 313 -4.88 4.72 5.62
C GLN A 313 -4.40 5.52 4.41
N GLU A 314 -3.52 4.93 3.62
CA GLU A 314 -3.11 5.47 2.32
C GLU A 314 -4.27 5.48 1.32
N TYR A 315 -4.44 6.63 0.66
CA TYR A 315 -5.47 6.83 -0.35
C TYR A 315 -4.87 7.40 -1.64
N PRO A 316 -4.62 6.57 -2.66
CA PRO A 316 -4.02 7.02 -3.92
C PRO A 316 -5.05 7.78 -4.75
N SER A 317 -5.38 9.01 -4.33
CA SER A 317 -6.33 9.84 -5.05
C SER A 317 -5.92 10.02 -6.52
N ALA A 318 -6.88 9.88 -7.43
CA ALA A 318 -6.73 10.39 -8.78
C ALA A 318 -6.66 11.93 -8.75
N SER A 319 -6.27 12.55 -9.85
CA SER A 319 -6.43 14.01 -10.00
C SER A 319 -7.84 14.41 -9.57
N PRO A 320 -8.01 15.55 -8.87
CA PRO A 320 -9.34 15.97 -8.44
C PRO A 320 -10.28 15.98 -9.63
N GLY A 321 -11.47 15.41 -9.46
CA GLY A 321 -12.53 15.57 -10.42
C GLY A 321 -12.84 17.06 -10.62
N ALA A 322 -13.56 17.42 -11.66
CA ALA A 322 -13.96 18.80 -11.93
C ALA A 322 -14.73 19.43 -10.73
N ASP A 323 -15.26 18.60 -9.85
CA ASP A 323 -15.97 18.96 -8.61
C ASP A 323 -15.05 19.02 -7.37
N GLY A 324 -13.73 18.86 -7.54
CA GLY A 324 -12.76 18.84 -6.43
C GLY A 324 -12.76 17.56 -5.60
N SER A 325 -13.55 16.54 -5.96
CA SER A 325 -13.59 15.27 -5.22
C SER A 325 -12.32 14.46 -5.45
N ALA A 326 -11.74 13.94 -4.36
CA ALA A 326 -10.66 12.95 -4.44
C ALA A 326 -11.27 11.58 -4.78
N VAL A 327 -11.05 11.12 -5.99
CA VAL A 327 -11.54 9.82 -6.46
C VAL A 327 -10.38 8.84 -6.54
N LEU A 328 -10.57 7.64 -5.98
CA LEU A 328 -9.61 6.54 -6.10
C LEU A 328 -9.48 6.14 -7.58
N PRO A 329 -8.26 5.93 -8.10
CA PRO A 329 -8.08 5.34 -9.43
C PRO A 329 -8.85 4.02 -9.54
N ALA A 330 -9.53 3.82 -10.65
CA ALA A 330 -10.31 2.61 -10.91
C ALA A 330 -11.47 2.37 -9.91
N HIS A 331 -11.98 3.42 -9.27
CA HIS A 331 -13.16 3.33 -8.39
C HIS A 331 -14.38 2.70 -9.11
N GLU A 332 -14.49 2.93 -10.41
CA GLU A 332 -15.52 2.37 -11.29
C GLU A 332 -15.43 0.85 -11.49
N LEU A 333 -14.34 0.21 -11.08
CA LEU A 333 -14.19 -1.25 -11.17
C LEU A 333 -15.03 -2.01 -10.13
N VAL A 334 -15.47 -1.33 -9.05
CA VAL A 334 -16.20 -1.96 -7.95
C VAL A 334 -17.47 -1.20 -7.62
N THR A 335 -18.38 -1.91 -6.95
CA THR A 335 -19.53 -1.34 -6.22
C THR A 335 -19.36 -1.58 -4.72
N GLY A 336 -20.03 -0.79 -3.88
CA GLY A 336 -20.02 -0.97 -2.41
C GLY A 336 -18.92 -0.20 -1.67
N LEU A 337 -18.04 0.51 -2.36
CA LEU A 337 -17.03 1.36 -1.74
C LEU A 337 -17.48 2.82 -1.75
N ASP A 338 -17.54 3.43 -0.58
CA ASP A 338 -17.88 4.85 -0.42
C ASP A 338 -16.74 5.75 -0.92
N ARG A 339 -17.08 7.03 -1.17
CA ARG A 339 -16.10 8.09 -1.38
C ARG A 339 -15.70 8.72 -0.05
N PRO A 340 -14.47 9.26 0.05
CA PRO A 340 -14.05 9.99 1.25
C PRO A 340 -14.95 11.19 1.55
N GLN A 341 -15.18 11.39 2.85
CA GLN A 341 -15.83 12.59 3.39
C GLN A 341 -14.98 13.15 4.53
N ASP A 342 -14.67 14.45 4.49
CA ASP A 342 -13.88 15.13 5.50
C ASP A 342 -12.57 14.41 5.87
N GLY A 343 -11.87 13.88 4.87
CA GLY A 343 -10.62 13.15 5.06
C GLY A 343 -10.76 11.75 5.66
N PHE A 344 -11.98 11.20 5.73
CA PHE A 344 -12.26 9.84 6.21
C PHE A 344 -12.99 9.02 5.14
N ILE A 345 -12.84 7.70 5.22
CA ILE A 345 -13.65 6.75 4.45
C ILE A 345 -14.35 5.79 5.42
N ARG A 346 -15.62 5.50 5.16
CA ARG A 346 -16.38 4.51 5.92
C ARG A 346 -15.83 3.10 5.65
N ILE A 347 -15.74 2.27 6.67
CA ILE A 347 -15.41 0.86 6.50
C ILE A 347 -16.61 0.16 5.83
N PRO A 348 -16.40 -0.57 4.72
CA PRO A 348 -17.50 -1.33 4.11
C PRO A 348 -18.06 -2.38 5.09
N ASP A 349 -19.39 -2.40 5.27
CA ASP A 349 -20.10 -3.28 6.22
C ASP A 349 -20.88 -4.41 5.54
N GLY A 350 -20.83 -4.51 4.23
CA GLY A 350 -21.39 -5.65 3.48
C GLY A 350 -20.59 -6.94 3.70
N PRO A 351 -21.19 -8.12 3.37
CA PRO A 351 -20.52 -9.40 3.53
C PRO A 351 -19.18 -9.48 2.77
N GLY A 352 -18.19 -10.15 3.36
CA GLY A 352 -16.86 -10.28 2.78
C GLY A 352 -16.07 -8.98 2.88
N LEU A 353 -15.49 -8.53 1.78
CA LEU A 353 -14.81 -7.23 1.69
C LEU A 353 -15.82 -6.05 1.68
N GLY A 354 -17.12 -6.33 1.51
CA GLY A 354 -18.17 -5.33 1.37
C GLY A 354 -18.20 -4.64 0.02
N ILE A 355 -17.53 -5.20 -0.99
CA ILE A 355 -17.47 -4.70 -2.36
C ILE A 355 -17.66 -5.85 -3.37
N GLU A 356 -18.06 -5.50 -4.59
CA GLU A 356 -18.11 -6.44 -5.73
C GLU A 356 -17.47 -5.83 -6.96
N LEU A 357 -16.80 -6.67 -7.78
CA LEU A 357 -16.37 -6.24 -9.11
C LEU A 357 -17.58 -6.00 -10.01
N VAL A 358 -17.55 -4.92 -10.77
CA VAL A 358 -18.58 -4.65 -11.79
C VAL A 358 -18.62 -5.78 -12.81
N PRO A 359 -19.78 -6.38 -13.11
CA PRO A 359 -19.87 -7.50 -14.05
C PRO A 359 -19.33 -7.12 -15.44
N GLY A 360 -18.49 -8.00 -16.00
CA GLY A 360 -17.90 -7.84 -17.33
C GLY A 360 -16.82 -6.77 -17.44
N ILE A 361 -16.32 -6.27 -16.32
CA ILE A 361 -15.26 -5.25 -16.31
C ILE A 361 -13.95 -5.74 -16.94
N GLU A 362 -13.67 -7.05 -16.85
CA GLU A 362 -12.53 -7.70 -17.48
C GLU A 362 -12.51 -7.57 -19.01
N HIS A 363 -13.67 -7.35 -19.63
CA HIS A 363 -13.79 -7.14 -21.07
C HIS A 363 -13.73 -5.67 -21.48
N ARG A 364 -13.88 -4.75 -20.52
CA ARG A 364 -13.89 -3.30 -20.76
C ARG A 364 -12.53 -2.67 -20.57
N GLU A 365 -11.74 -3.19 -19.63
CA GLU A 365 -10.42 -2.67 -19.27
C GLU A 365 -9.32 -3.61 -19.76
N PRO A 366 -8.70 -3.32 -20.92
CA PRO A 366 -7.63 -4.16 -21.46
C PRO A 366 -6.40 -4.13 -20.56
N VAL A 367 -5.66 -5.23 -20.54
CA VAL A 367 -4.41 -5.36 -19.81
C VAL A 367 -3.39 -4.31 -20.28
N ARG A 368 -2.75 -3.64 -19.33
CA ARG A 368 -1.70 -2.65 -19.57
C ARG A 368 -0.41 -3.13 -18.91
N PRO A 369 0.45 -3.88 -19.61
CA PRO A 369 1.72 -4.33 -19.07
C PRO A 369 2.58 -3.14 -18.64
N ARG A 370 3.29 -3.31 -17.53
CA ARG A 370 4.24 -2.30 -17.07
C ARG A 370 5.61 -2.56 -17.71
N PRO A 371 6.16 -1.64 -18.52
CA PRO A 371 7.48 -1.83 -19.10
C PRO A 371 8.54 -1.74 -17.99
N ILE A 372 9.69 -2.40 -18.23
CA ILE A 372 10.89 -2.19 -17.41
C ILE A 372 11.37 -0.78 -17.68
N GLN A 373 11.46 0.02 -16.62
CA GLN A 373 11.94 1.39 -16.66
C GLN A 373 13.22 1.51 -15.83
N MET A 374 14.15 2.31 -16.29
CA MET A 374 15.40 2.60 -15.63
C MET A 374 15.71 4.08 -15.83
N ARG A 375 16.11 4.77 -14.78
CA ARG A 375 16.60 6.13 -14.89
C ARG A 375 18.11 6.12 -15.06
N PRO A 376 18.67 6.70 -16.15
CA PRO A 376 20.11 6.80 -16.31
C PRO A 376 20.69 7.91 -15.44
N HIS A 377 21.91 7.72 -14.95
CA HIS A 377 22.75 8.79 -14.43
C HIS A 377 23.60 9.39 -15.57
N VAL A 378 24.09 10.62 -15.42
CA VAL A 378 24.92 11.30 -16.45
C VAL A 378 26.22 10.56 -16.78
N ASP A 379 26.71 9.69 -15.90
CA ASP A 379 27.89 8.84 -16.11
C ASP A 379 27.57 7.47 -16.73
N GLY A 380 26.30 7.22 -17.07
CA GLY A 380 25.81 5.95 -17.61
C GLY A 380 25.40 4.91 -16.55
N GLY A 381 25.52 5.21 -15.26
CA GLY A 381 25.02 4.38 -14.18
C GLY A 381 23.50 4.39 -14.09
N VAL A 382 22.97 3.64 -13.10
CA VAL A 382 21.53 3.52 -12.80
C VAL A 382 21.19 4.32 -11.55
N VAL A 383 20.05 4.99 -11.56
CA VAL A 383 19.53 5.73 -10.40
C VAL A 383 18.28 5.04 -9.89
N ASP A 384 18.16 4.87 -8.56
CA ASP A 384 16.95 4.40 -7.91
C ASP A 384 15.78 5.37 -8.14
N GLN A 385 14.59 4.79 -8.29
CA GLN A 385 13.33 5.52 -8.56
C GLN A 385 12.40 5.43 -7.36
#